data_7a822a837fa469d9bc22613d0dffbc63
#
_entry.id   7a822a837fa469d9bc22613d0dffbc63
#
_cell.length_a   1.000
_cell.length_b   1.000
_cell.length_c   1.000
_cell.angle_alpha   90.00
_cell.angle_beta   90.00
_cell.angle_gamma   90.00
#
_symmetry.space_group_name_H-M   'P 1'
#
loop_
_entity.id
_entity.type
_entity.pdbx_description
1 polymer ?
#
loop_
_entity_poly.entity_id
_entity_poly.type
_entity_poly.pdbx_seq_one_letter_code
_entity_poly.pdbx_strand_id
1 'polypeptide(L)'
;MCFCFTACSGNTQQEEQSTASTVTTSTTQTSTSTTVSEATTGKEKTTKPSTTKKESTTVVTTAKAKKKSNSKVTKPTTAKVKTTKKKNDAVTCSVTVECKSILNHMNDLKDGHEEFVPDDGYIIKNYSYSGKQGDTAYDALKTACSDNGIKLTSQKTTYGIYISGINNLDEFDCGKQSGWMYKVNDMYPNTTCGNVTVSTGDSIVFEYVCSYQ
;
A
#
# COMPACT_ATOMS: atom_id res chain seq x y z
N MET A 1 -17.08 -0.22 -59.03
CA MET A 1 -18.53 -0.09 -59.08
C MET A 1 -18.98 0.76 -57.94
N CYS A 2 -19.36 1.99 -58.26
CA CYS A 2 -19.98 2.96 -57.35
C CYS A 2 -21.44 2.59 -57.12
N PHE A 3 -21.90 2.68 -55.87
CA PHE A 3 -23.30 2.95 -55.59
C PHE A 3 -23.40 3.94 -54.47
N CYS A 4 -23.74 5.15 -54.86
CA CYS A 4 -24.37 6.20 -54.03
C CYS A 4 -25.82 5.81 -53.78
N PHE A 5 -26.35 6.00 -52.56
CA PHE A 5 -27.76 6.28 -52.39
C PHE A 5 -27.94 7.38 -51.34
N THR A 6 -28.75 8.28 -51.74
CA THR A 6 -29.12 9.63 -51.40
C THR A 6 -30.07 9.67 -50.20
N ALA A 7 -30.03 10.80 -49.52
CA ALA A 7 -30.86 11.33 -48.42
C ALA A 7 -32.38 11.14 -48.56
N CYS A 8 -33.06 11.08 -47.45
CA CYS A 8 -34.37 11.75 -47.32
C CYS A 8 -34.57 12.35 -45.91
N SER A 9 -34.86 13.61 -45.96
CA SER A 9 -35.23 14.57 -44.93
C SER A 9 -36.66 14.30 -44.45
N GLY A 10 -36.95 14.51 -43.18
CA GLY A 10 -38.29 14.50 -42.62
C GLY A 10 -38.36 15.30 -41.33
N ASN A 11 -38.66 16.54 -41.48
CA ASN A 11 -38.93 17.55 -40.43
C ASN A 11 -40.41 17.44 -40.03
N THR A 12 -40.71 17.37 -38.71
CA THR A 12 -42.03 17.84 -38.21
C THR A 12 -41.85 18.39 -36.79
N GLN A 13 -42.06 19.65 -36.66
CA GLN A 13 -42.31 20.42 -35.43
C GLN A 13 -43.77 20.21 -34.98
N GLN A 14 -44.02 20.34 -33.69
CA GLN A 14 -45.08 21.06 -32.98
C GLN A 14 -45.04 20.71 -31.51
N GLU A 15 -44.80 21.63 -30.69
CA GLU A 15 -45.51 22.71 -29.98
C GLU A 15 -46.06 22.27 -28.63
N GLU A 16 -45.50 22.94 -27.63
CA GLU A 16 -46.07 23.59 -26.47
C GLU A 16 -47.30 22.97 -25.75
N GLN A 17 -47.16 22.75 -24.43
CA GLN A 17 -48.07 23.44 -23.51
C GLN A 17 -47.55 23.41 -22.05
N SER A 18 -47.39 24.62 -21.56
CA SER A 18 -47.15 25.08 -20.20
C SER A 18 -48.36 24.77 -19.31
N THR A 19 -48.14 24.30 -18.06
CA THR A 19 -48.99 24.74 -16.94
C THR A 19 -48.18 24.83 -15.68
N ALA A 20 -48.28 25.99 -15.08
CA ALA A 20 -47.63 26.43 -13.84
C ALA A 20 -48.42 26.02 -12.60
N SER A 21 -47.79 26.27 -11.47
CA SER A 21 -48.30 26.39 -10.09
C SER A 21 -48.38 25.09 -9.27
N THR A 22 -47.69 24.98 -8.12
CA THR A 22 -48.08 25.70 -6.90
C THR A 22 -46.91 25.66 -5.89
N VAL A 23 -46.56 26.85 -5.41
CA VAL A 23 -45.77 27.12 -4.20
C VAL A 23 -46.55 26.65 -2.97
N THR A 24 -45.93 25.94 -2.06
CA THR A 24 -46.38 25.88 -0.69
C THR A 24 -45.18 26.06 0.25
N THR A 25 -45.14 27.24 0.80
CA THR A 25 -44.33 27.67 1.94
C THR A 25 -44.97 27.14 3.22
N SER A 26 -44.19 26.52 4.10
CA SER A 26 -44.51 26.41 5.52
C SER A 26 -43.19 26.15 6.27
N THR A 27 -42.63 27.20 6.82
CA THR A 27 -42.70 27.69 8.22
C THR A 27 -41.93 26.85 9.24
N THR A 28 -40.81 27.39 9.59
CA THR A 28 -40.02 27.44 10.85
C THR A 28 -40.69 26.83 12.06
N GLN A 29 -39.98 25.97 12.77
CA GLN A 29 -39.97 26.02 14.23
C GLN A 29 -38.57 25.71 14.80
N THR A 30 -38.01 26.73 15.38
CA THR A 30 -36.93 26.81 16.31
C THR A 30 -37.36 26.17 17.65
N SER A 31 -36.57 25.29 18.18
CA SER A 31 -36.64 24.95 19.61
C SER A 31 -35.25 24.90 20.19
N THR A 32 -34.91 25.98 20.81
CA THR A 32 -33.81 26.18 21.78
C THR A 32 -34.20 25.50 23.10
N SER A 33 -33.35 24.67 23.66
CA SER A 33 -33.31 24.46 25.10
C SER A 33 -31.89 24.29 25.59
N THR A 34 -31.47 25.32 26.27
CA THR A 34 -30.30 25.49 27.15
C THR A 34 -30.59 24.85 28.51
N THR A 35 -29.68 24.07 29.07
CA THR A 35 -29.48 23.86 30.51
C THR A 35 -28.08 23.30 30.71
N VAL A 36 -27.16 23.98 31.10
CA VAL A 36 -26.41 24.53 32.25
C VAL A 36 -26.26 23.54 33.42
N SER A 37 -24.95 23.42 33.78
CA SER A 37 -24.31 23.05 35.06
C SER A 37 -24.36 21.57 35.47
N GLU A 38 -23.29 20.98 35.98
CA GLU A 38 -22.40 21.45 37.08
C GLU A 38 -21.09 20.65 37.13
N ALA A 39 -20.06 21.30 37.57
CA ALA A 39 -18.73 20.80 37.86
C ALA A 39 -18.71 19.98 39.15
N THR A 40 -17.92 18.91 39.20
CA THR A 40 -17.38 18.46 40.49
C THR A 40 -15.93 18.03 40.34
N THR A 41 -15.12 18.73 41.04
CA THR A 41 -13.71 18.60 41.35
C THR A 41 -13.44 17.35 42.18
N GLY A 42 -12.38 16.62 41.87
CA GLY A 42 -11.90 15.53 42.72
C GLY A 42 -10.47 15.13 42.39
N LYS A 43 -9.57 15.74 43.07
CA LYS A 43 -8.14 15.61 43.33
C LYS A 43 -7.58 14.17 43.38
N GLU A 44 -6.44 14.01 42.71
CA GLU A 44 -5.12 13.64 43.25
C GLU A 44 -4.93 12.22 43.82
N LYS A 45 -4.04 11.42 43.19
CA LYS A 45 -2.86 10.93 43.91
C LYS A 45 -1.78 10.33 42.96
N THR A 46 -0.67 11.05 42.96
CA THR A 46 0.68 10.70 42.59
C THR A 46 1.15 9.43 43.30
N THR A 47 1.80 8.50 42.57
CA THR A 47 2.91 7.73 43.10
C THR A 47 3.84 7.23 42.02
N LYS A 48 5.01 7.79 41.96
CA LYS A 48 6.29 7.24 41.53
C LYS A 48 7.12 7.16 42.85
N PRO A 49 8.20 6.42 43.01
CA PRO A 49 9.06 5.62 42.11
C PRO A 49 9.51 4.28 42.73
N SER A 50 10.20 3.40 41.99
CA SER A 50 11.37 2.74 42.59
C SER A 50 12.33 2.18 41.54
N THR A 51 13.49 2.76 41.60
CA THR A 51 14.77 2.37 41.02
C THR A 51 15.27 1.12 41.72
N THR A 52 15.77 0.13 40.98
CA THR A 52 16.79 -0.77 41.51
C THR A 52 17.83 -1.08 40.45
N LYS A 53 18.97 -0.48 40.67
CA LYS A 53 20.27 -0.70 40.06
C LYS A 53 20.91 -1.93 40.74
N LYS A 54 21.43 -2.88 39.99
CA LYS A 54 22.52 -3.70 40.51
C LYS A 54 23.47 -4.14 39.38
N GLU A 55 24.60 -3.64 39.52
CA GLU A 55 25.90 -3.81 38.91
C GLU A 55 26.54 -5.11 39.37
N SER A 56 27.38 -5.67 38.57
CA SER A 56 28.65 -6.38 38.92
C SER A 56 28.92 -7.45 37.88
N THR A 57 29.98 -7.59 37.24
CA THR A 57 31.41 -7.40 37.35
C THR A 57 32.07 -8.48 36.49
N THR A 58 32.87 -8.04 35.56
CA THR A 58 34.14 -8.51 35.02
C THR A 58 34.61 -9.92 35.39
N VAL A 59 35.04 -10.73 34.41
CA VAL A 59 36.35 -11.40 34.46
C VAL A 59 36.94 -11.61 33.06
N VAL A 60 38.11 -11.06 32.88
CA VAL A 60 39.08 -11.23 31.80
C VAL A 60 39.81 -12.56 31.99
N THR A 61 40.05 -13.31 30.92
CA THR A 61 41.27 -14.14 30.88
C THR A 61 41.78 -14.35 29.46
N THR A 62 42.92 -13.81 29.22
CA THR A 62 43.86 -14.00 28.12
C THR A 62 44.50 -15.39 28.12
N ALA A 63 44.69 -15.98 26.96
CA ALA A 63 45.83 -16.82 26.71
C ALA A 63 46.22 -16.93 25.25
N LYS A 64 47.42 -16.59 25.00
CA LYS A 64 48.22 -16.48 23.80
C LYS A 64 48.96 -17.79 23.56
N ALA A 65 48.98 -18.32 22.36
CA ALA A 65 50.07 -19.21 21.93
C ALA A 65 50.33 -19.12 20.43
N LYS A 66 51.52 -18.69 20.13
CA LYS A 66 52.20 -18.74 18.81
C LYS A 66 52.65 -20.17 18.53
N LYS A 67 52.60 -20.60 17.24
CA LYS A 67 53.69 -21.43 16.69
C LYS A 67 53.80 -21.21 15.17
N LYS A 68 55.00 -20.90 14.78
CA LYS A 68 55.58 -20.67 13.46
C LYS A 68 56.08 -22.01 12.89
N SER A 69 55.98 -22.20 11.56
CA SER A 69 56.94 -22.98 10.72
C SER A 69 56.38 -22.98 9.28
N ASN A 70 56.91 -22.41 8.36
CA ASN A 70 58.04 -22.30 7.47
C ASN A 70 57.99 -23.29 6.29
N SER A 71 57.93 -22.61 5.08
CA SER A 71 58.50 -22.93 3.77
C SER A 71 58.03 -24.16 2.98
N LYS A 72 57.52 -23.90 1.76
CA LYS A 72 58.23 -24.31 0.54
C LYS A 72 57.63 -23.60 -0.70
N VAL A 73 58.56 -22.93 -1.42
CA VAL A 73 58.38 -22.32 -2.76
C VAL A 73 58.26 -23.44 -3.81
N THR A 74 57.22 -23.36 -4.67
CA THR A 74 57.29 -23.86 -6.04
C THR A 74 56.48 -22.95 -6.96
N LYS A 75 57.10 -22.56 -8.06
CA LYS A 75 56.76 -21.63 -9.12
C LYS A 75 55.90 -22.34 -10.22
N PRO A 76 55.40 -21.67 -11.23
CA PRO A 76 54.01 -21.31 -11.47
C PRO A 76 53.38 -22.27 -12.48
N THR A 77 52.17 -22.60 -12.28
CA THR A 77 51.31 -23.20 -13.29
C THR A 77 50.25 -22.18 -13.70
N THR A 78 50.29 -21.84 -14.96
CA THR A 78 49.32 -20.99 -15.67
C THR A 78 47.91 -21.48 -15.39
N ALA A 79 47.24 -20.86 -14.43
CA ALA A 79 45.85 -21.11 -14.19
C ALA A 79 45.01 -20.25 -15.13
N LYS A 80 44.40 -20.94 -16.09
CA LYS A 80 43.33 -20.55 -16.94
C LYS A 80 42.40 -19.56 -16.22
N VAL A 81 42.30 -18.34 -16.74
CA VAL A 81 41.32 -17.34 -16.31
C VAL A 81 39.94 -17.97 -16.45
N LYS A 82 39.39 -18.39 -15.33
CA LYS A 82 37.99 -18.70 -15.21
C LYS A 82 37.26 -17.38 -15.35
N THR A 83 36.72 -17.12 -16.51
CA THR A 83 35.71 -16.08 -16.73
C THR A 83 34.57 -16.40 -15.79
N THR A 84 34.53 -15.75 -14.64
CA THR A 84 33.35 -15.74 -13.78
C THR A 84 32.24 -15.13 -14.61
N LYS A 85 31.29 -15.94 -15.09
CA LYS A 85 30.03 -15.47 -15.61
C LYS A 85 29.46 -14.53 -14.54
N LYS A 86 29.32 -13.25 -14.91
CA LYS A 86 28.61 -12.26 -14.12
C LYS A 86 27.27 -12.89 -13.77
N LYS A 87 27.04 -13.23 -12.51
CA LYS A 87 25.77 -13.72 -12.00
C LYS A 87 24.75 -12.65 -12.40
N ASN A 88 23.73 -13.01 -13.15
CA ASN A 88 22.62 -12.10 -13.41
C ASN A 88 21.98 -11.83 -12.04
N ASP A 89 22.24 -10.65 -11.49
CA ASP A 89 21.65 -10.19 -10.23
C ASP A 89 20.20 -9.71 -10.43
N ALA A 90 19.56 -10.15 -11.52
CA ALA A 90 18.17 -9.84 -11.82
C ALA A 90 17.23 -10.67 -10.93
N VAL A 91 16.25 -9.99 -10.36
CA VAL A 91 15.17 -10.58 -9.55
C VAL A 91 13.87 -10.43 -10.33
N THR A 92 13.07 -11.49 -10.39
CA THR A 92 11.73 -11.47 -11.02
C THR A 92 10.69 -11.95 -10.03
N CYS A 93 9.62 -11.17 -9.85
CA CYS A 93 8.51 -11.53 -8.98
C CYS A 93 7.18 -11.08 -9.59
N SER A 94 6.07 -11.57 -9.07
CA SER A 94 4.73 -11.10 -9.47
C SER A 94 4.20 -10.05 -8.49
N VAL A 95 3.50 -9.05 -9.03
CA VAL A 95 2.81 -8.03 -8.25
C VAL A 95 1.34 -8.00 -8.63
N THR A 96 0.48 -8.09 -7.64
CA THR A 96 -0.97 -7.94 -7.77
C THR A 96 -1.41 -6.80 -6.86
N VAL A 97 -2.32 -5.95 -7.35
CA VAL A 97 -2.99 -4.92 -6.56
C VAL A 97 -4.49 -5.16 -6.67
N GLU A 98 -5.15 -5.36 -5.54
CA GLU A 98 -6.57 -5.68 -5.52
C GLU A 98 -7.34 -4.90 -4.45
N CYS A 99 -8.62 -4.67 -4.74
CA CYS A 99 -9.57 -4.01 -3.83
C CYS A 99 -10.87 -4.83 -3.68
N LYS A 100 -10.77 -6.15 -3.76
CA LYS A 100 -11.92 -7.07 -3.73
C LYS A 100 -12.80 -6.93 -2.50
N SER A 101 -12.23 -6.56 -1.34
CA SER A 101 -13.04 -6.38 -0.14
C SER A 101 -14.07 -5.27 -0.32
N ILE A 102 -13.78 -4.24 -1.14
CA ILE A 102 -14.70 -3.16 -1.43
C ILE A 102 -15.95 -3.66 -2.15
N LEU A 103 -15.85 -4.66 -3.03
CA LEU A 103 -17.00 -5.21 -3.77
C LEU A 103 -18.13 -5.71 -2.85
N ASN A 104 -17.78 -6.12 -1.61
CA ASN A 104 -18.76 -6.54 -0.60
C ASN A 104 -19.14 -5.38 0.34
N HIS A 105 -18.56 -4.21 0.17
CA HIS A 105 -18.71 -3.03 1.03
C HIS A 105 -18.95 -1.73 0.24
N MET A 106 -19.54 -1.83 -0.96
CA MET A 106 -19.77 -0.67 -1.84
C MET A 106 -20.59 0.44 -1.17
N ASN A 107 -21.47 0.07 -0.21
CA ASN A 107 -22.26 1.05 0.54
C ASN A 107 -21.44 1.83 1.58
N ASP A 108 -20.27 1.33 1.95
CA ASP A 108 -19.36 1.98 2.89
C ASP A 108 -18.27 2.78 2.15
N LEU A 109 -18.21 2.64 0.82
CA LEU A 109 -17.26 3.37 -0.02
C LEU A 109 -17.68 4.84 -0.11
N LYS A 110 -16.72 5.70 -0.03
CA LYS A 110 -16.89 7.15 -0.17
C LYS A 110 -17.44 7.50 -1.56
N ASP A 111 -18.45 8.35 -1.58
CA ASP A 111 -19.13 8.81 -2.81
C ASP A 111 -18.13 9.30 -3.87
N GLY A 112 -18.33 8.84 -5.11
CA GLY A 112 -17.50 9.22 -6.25
C GLY A 112 -16.19 8.45 -6.37
N HIS A 113 -16.00 7.36 -5.59
CA HIS A 113 -14.84 6.48 -5.69
C HIS A 113 -15.15 5.15 -6.37
N GLU A 114 -16.42 4.92 -6.75
CA GLU A 114 -16.89 3.68 -7.39
C GLU A 114 -16.18 3.44 -8.73
N GLU A 115 -15.86 4.52 -9.47
CA GLU A 115 -15.14 4.44 -10.74
C GLU A 115 -13.72 3.89 -10.64
N PHE A 116 -13.11 3.91 -9.43
CA PHE A 116 -11.78 3.38 -9.17
C PHE A 116 -11.78 1.91 -8.76
N VAL A 117 -12.96 1.30 -8.59
CA VAL A 117 -13.13 -0.10 -8.20
C VAL A 117 -13.43 -0.93 -9.45
N PRO A 118 -12.48 -1.73 -9.96
CA PRO A 118 -12.75 -2.62 -11.08
C PRO A 118 -13.78 -3.70 -10.72
N ASP A 119 -14.59 -4.15 -11.70
CA ASP A 119 -15.65 -5.15 -11.50
C ASP A 119 -15.14 -6.47 -10.91
N ASP A 120 -13.90 -6.87 -11.23
CA ASP A 120 -13.25 -8.06 -10.69
C ASP A 120 -12.38 -7.78 -9.46
N GLY A 121 -12.34 -6.53 -9.01
CA GLY A 121 -11.59 -6.07 -7.86
C GLY A 121 -10.06 -6.04 -8.05
N TYR A 122 -9.55 -6.21 -9.28
CA TYR A 122 -8.13 -6.15 -9.57
C TYR A 122 -7.73 -4.85 -10.25
N ILE A 123 -6.95 -4.03 -9.59
CA ILE A 123 -6.35 -2.81 -10.16
C ILE A 123 -5.15 -3.20 -11.04
N ILE A 124 -4.30 -4.11 -10.55
CA ILE A 124 -3.19 -4.70 -11.31
C ILE A 124 -3.21 -6.21 -11.06
N LYS A 125 -3.21 -7.02 -12.13
CA LYS A 125 -3.28 -8.48 -12.03
C LYS A 125 -2.00 -9.13 -12.54
N ASN A 126 -1.27 -9.81 -11.63
CA ASN A 126 -0.09 -10.60 -11.96
C ASN A 126 0.96 -9.85 -12.82
N TYR A 127 1.25 -8.60 -12.49
CA TYR A 127 2.32 -7.86 -13.16
C TYR A 127 3.66 -8.56 -12.92
N SER A 128 4.41 -8.83 -13.99
CA SER A 128 5.74 -9.43 -13.89
C SER A 128 6.79 -8.35 -13.67
N TYR A 129 7.22 -8.21 -12.41
CA TYR A 129 8.31 -7.31 -12.06
C TYR A 129 9.66 -7.92 -12.41
N SER A 130 10.55 -7.12 -13.01
CA SER A 130 11.95 -7.47 -13.23
C SER A 130 12.84 -6.33 -12.72
N GLY A 131 13.57 -6.62 -11.68
CA GLY A 131 14.45 -5.67 -10.99
C GLY A 131 15.81 -6.26 -10.68
N LYS A 132 16.46 -5.74 -9.67
CA LYS A 132 17.82 -6.15 -9.24
C LYS A 132 17.80 -6.68 -7.80
N GLN A 133 18.81 -7.42 -7.45
CA GLN A 133 19.00 -7.87 -6.06
C GLN A 133 19.05 -6.67 -5.10
N GLY A 134 18.25 -6.75 -4.03
CA GLY A 134 18.10 -5.70 -3.03
C GLY A 134 16.90 -4.80 -3.24
N ASP A 135 16.19 -4.89 -4.38
CA ASP A 135 14.92 -4.21 -4.56
C ASP A 135 13.89 -4.72 -3.55
N THR A 136 12.98 -3.85 -3.16
CA THR A 136 11.98 -4.12 -2.12
C THR A 136 10.59 -4.35 -2.72
N ALA A 137 9.66 -4.85 -1.91
CA ALA A 137 8.25 -4.96 -2.30
C ALA A 137 7.66 -3.59 -2.72
N TYR A 138 8.14 -2.50 -2.11
CA TYR A 138 7.76 -1.14 -2.53
C TYR A 138 8.31 -0.79 -3.91
N ASP A 139 9.57 -1.13 -4.23
CA ASP A 139 10.15 -0.85 -5.55
C ASP A 139 9.37 -1.60 -6.64
N ALA A 140 8.98 -2.85 -6.36
CA ALA A 140 8.15 -3.65 -7.26
C ALA A 140 6.76 -3.03 -7.46
N LEU A 141 6.07 -2.61 -6.37
CA LEU A 141 4.78 -1.91 -6.45
C LEU A 141 4.90 -0.62 -7.26
N LYS A 142 5.90 0.21 -6.94
CA LYS A 142 6.11 1.50 -7.59
C LYS A 142 6.29 1.35 -9.10
N THR A 143 7.07 0.35 -9.52
CA THR A 143 7.26 0.05 -10.93
C THR A 143 5.97 -0.44 -11.57
N ALA A 144 5.26 -1.38 -10.92
CA ALA A 144 3.98 -1.89 -11.42
C ALA A 144 2.94 -0.77 -11.60
N CYS A 145 2.82 0.13 -10.63
CA CYS A 145 1.92 1.28 -10.73
C CYS A 145 2.33 2.22 -11.86
N SER A 146 3.62 2.55 -11.97
CA SER A 146 4.15 3.42 -13.03
C SER A 146 3.87 2.89 -14.42
N ASP A 147 4.14 1.59 -14.65
CA ASP A 147 4.00 0.96 -15.96
C ASP A 147 2.52 0.79 -16.38
N ASN A 148 1.61 0.75 -15.41
CA ASN A 148 0.16 0.66 -15.67
C ASN A 148 -0.55 2.02 -15.57
N GLY A 149 0.18 3.14 -15.34
CA GLY A 149 -0.44 4.46 -15.21
C GLY A 149 -1.30 4.63 -13.95
N ILE A 150 -1.06 3.81 -12.92
CA ILE A 150 -1.80 3.82 -11.66
C ILE A 150 -1.16 4.82 -10.68
N LYS A 151 -1.98 5.69 -10.11
CA LYS A 151 -1.54 6.62 -9.07
C LYS A 151 -1.17 5.86 -7.79
N LEU A 152 0.02 6.13 -7.26
CA LEU A 152 0.50 5.61 -5.98
C LEU A 152 0.78 6.76 -5.02
N THR A 153 0.11 6.76 -3.89
CA THR A 153 0.33 7.72 -2.79
C THR A 153 1.05 7.02 -1.65
N SER A 154 2.25 7.49 -1.33
CA SER A 154 3.09 6.91 -0.28
C SER A 154 3.92 7.96 0.42
N GLN A 155 4.29 7.70 1.66
CA GLN A 155 5.15 8.58 2.44
C GLN A 155 6.22 7.80 3.20
N LYS A 156 7.39 8.42 3.38
CA LYS A 156 8.43 7.87 4.22
C LYS A 156 8.18 8.26 5.68
N THR A 157 8.09 7.28 6.54
CA THR A 157 7.93 7.45 7.99
C THR A 157 9.17 6.95 8.73
N THR A 158 9.19 7.09 10.05
CA THR A 158 10.24 6.52 10.91
C THR A 158 10.26 4.97 10.90
N TYR A 159 9.14 4.36 10.56
CA TYR A 159 8.99 2.88 10.48
C TYR A 159 9.26 2.33 9.08
N GLY A 160 9.38 3.20 8.07
CA GLY A 160 9.60 2.83 6.67
C GLY A 160 8.58 3.49 5.74
N ILE A 161 8.32 2.87 4.59
CA ILE A 161 7.35 3.37 3.60
C ILE A 161 5.94 3.00 4.01
N TYR A 162 5.08 4.00 4.10
CA TYR A 162 3.64 3.86 4.31
C TYR A 162 2.90 4.13 3.00
N ILE A 163 1.99 3.23 2.62
CA ILE A 163 1.12 3.37 1.46
C ILE A 163 -0.23 3.88 1.96
N SER A 164 -0.59 5.09 1.56
CA SER A 164 -1.88 5.70 1.90
C SER A 164 -2.92 5.60 0.79
N GLY A 165 -2.50 5.35 -0.46
CA GLY A 165 -3.45 5.22 -1.55
C GLY A 165 -2.88 4.57 -2.81
N ILE A 166 -3.69 3.79 -3.52
CA ILE A 166 -3.41 3.24 -4.85
C ILE A 166 -4.69 3.40 -5.69
N ASN A 167 -4.55 3.85 -6.94
CA ASN A 167 -5.65 4.05 -7.89
C ASN A 167 -6.75 4.99 -7.37
N ASN A 168 -6.39 6.07 -6.67
CA ASN A 168 -7.32 7.00 -6.01
C ASN A 168 -8.23 6.34 -4.94
N LEU A 169 -7.93 5.13 -4.50
CA LEU A 169 -8.53 4.53 -3.31
C LEU A 169 -7.55 4.78 -2.16
N ASP A 170 -7.90 5.73 -1.31
CA ASP A 170 -7.08 6.12 -0.17
C ASP A 170 -7.52 5.38 1.11
N GLU A 171 -6.68 5.37 2.13
CA GLU A 171 -7.05 4.88 3.46
C GLU A 171 -8.31 5.62 3.95
N PHE A 172 -9.20 4.89 4.63
CA PHE A 172 -10.49 5.36 5.17
C PHE A 172 -11.58 5.64 4.13
N ASP A 173 -11.35 5.38 2.83
CA ASP A 173 -12.38 5.57 1.81
C ASP A 173 -13.50 4.51 1.86
N CYS A 174 -13.28 3.37 2.54
CA CYS A 174 -14.28 2.31 2.73
C CYS A 174 -14.52 2.04 4.24
N GLY A 175 -14.73 3.11 5.00
CA GLY A 175 -14.92 3.04 6.46
C GLY A 175 -13.65 3.35 7.26
N LYS A 176 -13.83 3.64 8.55
CA LYS A 176 -12.78 4.17 9.45
C LYS A 176 -11.58 3.26 9.70
N GLN A 177 -11.69 1.99 9.35
CA GLN A 177 -10.64 0.99 9.53
C GLN A 177 -10.17 0.42 8.20
N SER A 178 -10.47 1.10 7.10
CA SER A 178 -10.06 0.64 5.78
C SER A 178 -8.69 1.18 5.38
N GLY A 179 -7.98 0.43 4.54
CA GLY A 179 -6.67 0.84 4.04
C GLY A 179 -5.93 -0.29 3.32
N TRP A 180 -4.69 0.00 2.98
CA TRP A 180 -3.85 -0.89 2.20
C TRP A 180 -2.99 -1.79 3.08
N MET A 181 -3.05 -3.09 2.83
CA MET A 181 -2.17 -4.11 3.38
C MET A 181 -1.37 -4.80 2.27
N TYR A 182 -0.35 -5.57 2.63
CA TYR A 182 0.37 -6.35 1.64
C TYR A 182 0.81 -7.70 2.20
N LYS A 183 0.91 -8.67 1.29
CA LYS A 183 1.40 -10.03 1.52
C LYS A 183 2.60 -10.31 0.63
N VAL A 184 3.50 -11.14 1.11
CA VAL A 184 4.53 -11.78 0.31
C VAL A 184 4.40 -13.29 0.52
N ASN A 185 4.17 -14.03 -0.57
CA ASN A 185 3.94 -15.47 -0.52
C ASN A 185 2.84 -15.85 0.48
N ASP A 186 1.71 -15.14 0.42
CA ASP A 186 0.52 -15.30 1.26
C ASP A 186 0.73 -14.99 2.76
N MET A 187 1.90 -14.46 3.14
CA MET A 187 2.20 -14.08 4.51
C MET A 187 2.21 -12.55 4.67
N TYR A 188 1.60 -12.04 5.74
CA TYR A 188 1.70 -10.63 6.11
C TYR A 188 3.02 -10.35 6.83
N PRO A 189 3.96 -9.61 6.23
CA PRO A 189 5.19 -9.24 6.91
C PRO A 189 4.91 -8.27 8.06
N ASN A 190 5.59 -8.48 9.19
CA ASN A 190 5.49 -7.56 10.35
C ASN A 190 6.41 -6.36 10.19
N THR A 191 6.41 -5.74 9.01
CA THR A 191 7.20 -4.54 8.68
C THR A 191 6.60 -3.88 7.44
N THR A 192 7.08 -2.68 7.08
CA THR A 192 6.61 -1.98 5.87
C THR A 192 7.21 -2.57 4.59
N CYS A 193 6.50 -2.41 3.47
CA CYS A 193 6.90 -2.95 2.17
C CYS A 193 8.27 -2.44 1.66
N GLY A 194 8.71 -1.28 2.12
CA GLY A 194 10.05 -0.75 1.83
C GLY A 194 11.18 -1.43 2.58
N ASN A 195 10.89 -2.29 3.56
CA ASN A 195 11.87 -3.02 4.34
C ASN A 195 11.96 -4.51 3.94
N VAL A 196 11.10 -4.99 3.06
CA VAL A 196 11.07 -6.38 2.59
C VAL A 196 11.74 -6.48 1.23
N THR A 197 12.90 -7.11 1.19
CA THR A 197 13.62 -7.39 -0.07
C THR A 197 12.94 -8.52 -0.81
N VAL A 198 12.74 -8.36 -2.11
CA VAL A 198 12.09 -9.37 -2.96
C VAL A 198 13.10 -10.36 -3.52
N SER A 199 12.64 -11.58 -3.76
CA SER A 199 13.38 -12.68 -4.35
C SER A 199 12.71 -13.17 -5.63
N THR A 200 13.48 -13.84 -6.48
CA THR A 200 12.91 -14.44 -7.69
C THR A 200 11.89 -15.51 -7.33
N GLY A 201 10.71 -15.40 -7.90
CA GLY A 201 9.57 -16.30 -7.67
C GLY A 201 8.60 -15.82 -6.60
N ASP A 202 8.88 -14.70 -5.91
CA ASP A 202 7.94 -14.16 -4.93
C ASP A 202 6.63 -13.72 -5.58
N SER A 203 5.54 -13.91 -4.85
CA SER A 203 4.22 -13.36 -5.13
C SER A 203 3.92 -12.24 -4.13
N ILE A 204 3.75 -11.02 -4.63
CA ILE A 204 3.45 -9.85 -3.81
C ILE A 204 2.03 -9.41 -4.12
N VAL A 205 1.21 -9.30 -3.09
CA VAL A 205 -0.18 -8.85 -3.21
C VAL A 205 -0.37 -7.63 -2.32
N PHE A 206 -0.77 -6.51 -2.92
CA PHE A 206 -1.29 -5.36 -2.21
C PHE A 206 -2.80 -5.42 -2.25
N GLU A 207 -3.44 -5.45 -1.09
CA GLU A 207 -4.89 -5.58 -0.97
C GLU A 207 -5.48 -4.43 -0.17
N TYR A 208 -6.60 -3.89 -0.66
CA TYR A 208 -7.41 -2.96 0.12
C TYR A 208 -8.33 -3.74 1.03
N VAL A 209 -8.35 -3.40 2.31
CA VAL A 209 -9.22 -4.01 3.32
C VAL A 209 -10.17 -2.98 3.89
N CYS A 210 -11.47 -3.32 3.99
CA CYS A 210 -12.49 -2.43 4.56
C CYS A 210 -12.59 -2.56 6.08
N SER A 211 -12.14 -3.70 6.65
CA SER A 211 -12.02 -3.92 8.10
C SER A 211 -10.89 -4.89 8.40
N TYR A 212 -10.17 -4.66 9.46
CA TYR A 212 -9.20 -5.62 9.99
C TYR A 212 -9.93 -6.66 10.83
N GLN A 213 -9.76 -7.95 10.50
CA GLN A 213 -10.26 -9.07 11.30
C GLN A 213 -9.21 -9.51 12.31
#